data_c3c6e8dac9eaceda72ea032cefbee65f
#
_entry.id   c3c6e8dac9eaceda72ea032cefbee65f
#
_cell.length_a   1.000
_cell.length_b   1.000
_cell.length_c   1.000
_cell.angle_alpha   90.00
_cell.angle_beta   90.00
_cell.angle_gamma   90.00
#
_symmetry.space_group_name_H-M   'P 1'
#
loop_
_entity.id
_entity.type
_entity.pdbx_description
1 polymer ?
#
loop_
_entity_poly.entity_id
_entity_poly.type
_entity_poly.pdbx_seq_one_letter_code
_entity_poly.pdbx_strand_id
1 'polypeptide(L)'
;ATDKAVEALKDMSQKVKGKEQIAKVAAISAGDEEVGNLVADAMEKVTNDGVITIEESKTMQTELDLVEGMQFDRGYLSAYMCTDMDKMEAVLDDPYILITDKKISNIQDILPLLEKIVQAGARLLIIAEDVEGEALTTLIVNKLRGTFNVVAVKAPGYGDRRKAMLEDIAILTGGQVISSDLGLELKDTTIDMLGRAKSVKVQKENTVIVDGAGDKDAIAGRVSQIRGQIDETTSEFDKEKLQERLAKMAGGVAVIRVGAATETEMKEAKLRMEDALNATRAAVEEGIIAGGGSAYIHASKKVAELVDTLEGDEKTGAKVILKALEAPLYYIAANAGLEGAVIINKVKESAPGTGFNAATEEYVDMVESGILDPVKVTRSALQNATSVAST
;
A
#
# COMPACT_ATOMS: atom_id res chain seq x y z
N ALA A 1 22.41 -21.13 -1.91
CA ALA A 1 21.71 -21.37 -3.18
C ALA A 1 20.63 -20.30 -3.40
N THR A 2 19.73 -20.09 -2.44
CA THR A 2 18.66 -19.08 -2.52
C THR A 2 19.18 -17.68 -2.79
N ASP A 3 20.21 -17.23 -2.06
CA ASP A 3 20.82 -15.90 -2.25
C ASP A 3 21.39 -15.75 -3.67
N LYS A 4 21.97 -16.83 -4.21
CA LYS A 4 22.48 -16.81 -5.59
C LYS A 4 21.36 -16.75 -6.63
N ALA A 5 20.23 -17.39 -6.38
CA ALA A 5 19.05 -17.27 -7.23
C ALA A 5 18.46 -15.86 -7.15
N VAL A 6 18.36 -15.27 -5.95
CA VAL A 6 17.87 -13.89 -5.75
C VAL A 6 18.77 -12.86 -6.43
N GLU A 7 20.11 -13.03 -6.34
CA GLU A 7 21.06 -12.20 -7.08
C GLU A 7 20.82 -12.28 -8.59
N ALA A 8 20.63 -13.50 -9.12
CA ALA A 8 20.36 -13.70 -10.52
C ALA A 8 19.03 -13.06 -10.98
N LEU A 9 17.96 -13.15 -10.15
CA LEU A 9 16.68 -12.50 -10.42
C LEU A 9 16.82 -10.97 -10.46
N LYS A 10 17.58 -10.39 -9.51
CA LYS A 10 17.83 -8.93 -9.49
C LYS A 10 18.66 -8.48 -10.70
N ASP A 11 19.65 -9.25 -11.12
CA ASP A 11 20.45 -8.95 -12.32
C ASP A 11 19.61 -8.93 -13.61
N MET A 12 18.54 -9.73 -13.67
CA MET A 12 17.62 -9.78 -14.81
C MET A 12 16.54 -8.67 -14.77
N SER A 13 16.49 -7.90 -13.67
CA SER A 13 15.46 -6.88 -13.48
C SER A 13 15.55 -5.77 -14.53
N GLN A 14 14.38 -5.39 -15.05
CA GLN A 14 14.21 -4.23 -15.91
C GLN A 14 13.29 -3.22 -15.23
N LYS A 15 13.65 -1.93 -15.28
CA LYS A 15 12.79 -0.88 -14.76
C LYS A 15 11.51 -0.77 -15.59
N VAL A 16 10.38 -0.61 -14.92
CA VAL A 16 9.09 -0.34 -15.58
C VAL A 16 9.15 1.01 -16.30
N LYS A 17 8.77 1.03 -17.57
CA LYS A 17 8.80 2.22 -18.42
C LYS A 17 7.39 2.58 -18.89
N GLY A 18 6.85 3.65 -18.32
CA GLY A 18 5.60 4.24 -18.76
C GLY A 18 4.34 3.43 -18.44
N LYS A 19 3.22 4.02 -18.80
CA LYS A 19 1.86 3.55 -18.49
C LYS A 19 1.55 2.17 -19.08
N GLU A 20 2.03 1.89 -20.29
CA GLU A 20 1.73 0.64 -20.99
C GLU A 20 2.29 -0.59 -20.23
N GLN A 21 3.53 -0.50 -19.71
CA GLN A 21 4.10 -1.60 -18.93
C GLN A 21 3.42 -1.73 -17.57
N ILE A 22 3.02 -0.61 -16.95
CA ILE A 22 2.22 -0.61 -15.72
C ILE A 22 0.90 -1.36 -15.96
N ALA A 23 0.20 -1.04 -17.05
CA ALA A 23 -1.05 -1.70 -17.40
C ALA A 23 -0.88 -3.20 -17.64
N LYS A 24 0.20 -3.62 -18.30
CA LYS A 24 0.51 -5.05 -18.52
C LYS A 24 0.77 -5.81 -17.22
N VAL A 25 1.55 -5.23 -16.29
CA VAL A 25 1.78 -5.85 -14.96
C VAL A 25 0.47 -6.00 -14.19
N ALA A 26 -0.35 -4.95 -14.15
CA ALA A 26 -1.64 -4.98 -13.47
C ALA A 26 -2.61 -5.97 -14.12
N ALA A 27 -2.66 -6.03 -15.46
CA ALA A 27 -3.52 -6.93 -16.21
C ALA A 27 -3.17 -8.41 -15.97
N ILE A 28 -1.89 -8.75 -15.93
CA ILE A 28 -1.44 -10.12 -15.60
C ILE A 28 -1.88 -10.53 -14.20
N SER A 29 -1.69 -9.65 -13.21
CA SER A 29 -2.09 -9.93 -11.82
C SER A 29 -3.61 -10.05 -11.66
N ALA A 30 -4.38 -9.18 -12.33
CA ALA A 30 -5.84 -9.19 -12.29
C ALA A 30 -6.47 -10.27 -13.18
N GLY A 31 -5.75 -10.77 -14.20
CA GLY A 31 -6.33 -11.58 -15.27
C GLY A 31 -7.34 -10.82 -16.15
N ASP A 32 -7.23 -9.47 -16.19
CA ASP A 32 -8.18 -8.59 -16.85
C ASP A 32 -7.49 -7.31 -17.35
N GLU A 33 -7.60 -7.02 -18.65
CA GLU A 33 -6.98 -5.84 -19.28
C GLU A 33 -7.67 -4.53 -18.87
N GLU A 34 -8.98 -4.53 -18.60
CA GLU A 34 -9.70 -3.33 -18.16
C GLU A 34 -9.24 -2.91 -16.77
N VAL A 35 -9.06 -3.86 -15.86
CA VAL A 35 -8.48 -3.63 -14.54
C VAL A 35 -7.04 -3.13 -14.66
N GLY A 36 -6.25 -3.71 -15.57
CA GLY A 36 -4.88 -3.27 -15.83
C GLY A 36 -4.79 -1.81 -16.26
N ASN A 37 -5.63 -1.41 -17.19
CA ASN A 37 -5.70 -0.03 -17.67
C ASN A 37 -6.16 0.93 -16.56
N LEU A 38 -7.17 0.54 -15.77
CA LEU A 38 -7.69 1.36 -14.69
C LEU A 38 -6.65 1.64 -13.60
N VAL A 39 -5.86 0.62 -13.22
CA VAL A 39 -4.75 0.77 -12.26
C VAL A 39 -3.67 1.69 -12.83
N ALA A 40 -3.33 1.55 -14.12
CA ALA A 40 -2.35 2.41 -14.77
C ALA A 40 -2.85 3.86 -14.86
N ASP A 41 -4.13 4.08 -15.15
CA ASP A 41 -4.76 5.41 -15.15
C ASP A 41 -4.73 6.04 -13.74
N ALA A 42 -4.99 5.26 -12.72
CA ALA A 42 -4.92 5.71 -11.33
C ALA A 42 -3.48 6.14 -10.97
N MET A 43 -2.48 5.34 -11.33
CA MET A 43 -1.08 5.66 -11.07
C MET A 43 -0.58 6.88 -11.84
N GLU A 44 -1.11 7.12 -13.04
CA GLU A 44 -0.76 8.31 -13.82
C GLU A 44 -1.39 9.60 -13.25
N LYS A 45 -2.62 9.49 -12.71
CA LYS A 45 -3.34 10.64 -12.13
C LYS A 45 -2.76 11.12 -10.81
N VAL A 46 -2.19 10.21 -10.03
CA VAL A 46 -1.50 10.58 -8.79
C VAL A 46 -0.01 10.79 -9.05
N THR A 47 0.61 11.68 -8.29
CA THR A 47 2.07 11.85 -8.34
C THR A 47 2.78 10.62 -7.78
N ASN A 48 4.11 10.53 -7.88
CA ASN A 48 4.89 9.40 -7.37
C ASN A 48 4.64 9.11 -5.87
N ASP A 49 4.25 10.14 -5.11
CA ASP A 49 3.90 10.04 -3.69
C ASP A 49 2.37 9.95 -3.47
N GLY A 50 1.59 9.90 -4.55
CA GLY A 50 0.13 9.84 -4.52
C GLY A 50 -0.38 8.47 -4.06
N VAL A 51 -1.54 8.48 -3.44
CA VAL A 51 -2.17 7.31 -2.85
C VAL A 51 -3.30 6.81 -3.73
N ILE A 52 -3.37 5.49 -3.90
CA ILE A 52 -4.49 4.84 -4.56
C ILE A 52 -5.18 3.96 -3.53
N THR A 53 -6.48 4.15 -3.35
CA THR A 53 -7.34 3.33 -2.50
C THR A 53 -8.39 2.62 -3.35
N ILE A 54 -8.87 1.48 -2.85
CA ILE A 54 -9.92 0.70 -3.50
C ILE A 54 -11.08 0.61 -2.53
N GLU A 55 -12.23 1.13 -2.96
CA GLU A 55 -13.46 1.17 -2.19
C GLU A 55 -14.58 0.42 -2.92
N GLU A 56 -15.65 0.10 -2.21
CA GLU A 56 -16.85 -0.48 -2.79
C GLU A 56 -17.73 0.64 -3.38
N SER A 57 -18.17 0.44 -4.63
CA SER A 57 -19.16 1.32 -5.25
C SER A 57 -20.56 1.00 -4.77
N LYS A 58 -21.43 2.02 -4.73
CA LYS A 58 -22.87 1.83 -4.55
C LYS A 58 -23.59 1.56 -5.87
N THR A 59 -22.85 1.61 -6.99
CA THR A 59 -23.34 1.37 -8.35
C THR A 59 -22.77 0.07 -8.89
N MET A 60 -23.29 -0.38 -10.03
CA MET A 60 -22.78 -1.56 -10.73
C MET A 60 -21.50 -1.26 -11.54
N GLN A 61 -21.12 0.01 -11.66
CA GLN A 61 -19.98 0.42 -12.48
C GLN A 61 -18.73 0.65 -11.62
N THR A 62 -17.60 0.27 -12.15
CA THR A 62 -16.30 0.59 -11.57
C THR A 62 -15.84 1.95 -12.10
N GLU A 63 -15.48 2.85 -11.19
CA GLU A 63 -15.13 4.24 -11.48
C GLU A 63 -13.80 4.62 -10.82
N LEU A 64 -13.07 5.54 -11.46
CA LEU A 64 -11.85 6.13 -10.94
C LEU A 64 -12.05 7.62 -10.67
N ASP A 65 -12.01 7.99 -9.40
CA ASP A 65 -12.09 9.38 -8.95
C ASP A 65 -10.76 9.85 -8.38
N LEU A 66 -10.47 11.13 -8.57
CA LEU A 66 -9.40 11.82 -7.85
C LEU A 66 -10.06 12.75 -6.83
N VAL A 67 -9.74 12.56 -5.56
CA VAL A 67 -10.33 13.31 -4.44
C VAL A 67 -9.24 13.96 -3.58
N GLU A 68 -9.65 14.97 -2.82
CA GLU A 68 -8.78 15.58 -1.81
C GLU A 68 -8.46 14.56 -0.72
N GLY A 69 -7.21 14.45 -0.35
CA GLY A 69 -6.79 13.48 0.66
C GLY A 69 -5.28 13.41 0.82
N MET A 70 -4.83 12.70 1.84
CA MET A 70 -3.41 12.49 2.08
C MET A 70 -3.13 11.19 2.83
N GLN A 71 -1.90 10.71 2.67
CA GLN A 71 -1.35 9.64 3.50
C GLN A 71 -0.22 10.17 4.38
N PHE A 72 -0.13 9.64 5.60
CA PHE A 72 1.03 9.85 6.46
C PHE A 72 1.47 8.56 7.17
N ASP A 73 2.76 8.49 7.50
CA ASP A 73 3.43 7.28 7.99
C ASP A 73 3.25 7.11 9.51
N ARG A 74 2.01 6.93 9.94
CA ARG A 74 1.62 6.57 11.30
C ARG A 74 0.39 5.68 11.24
N GLY A 75 0.45 4.52 11.87
CA GLY A 75 -0.67 3.59 11.96
C GLY A 75 -1.34 3.60 13.33
N TYR A 76 -2.25 2.65 13.53
CA TYR A 76 -3.00 2.53 14.77
C TYR A 76 -2.09 2.24 15.97
N LEU A 77 -2.47 2.76 17.15
CA LEU A 77 -1.73 2.52 18.39
C LEU A 77 -1.94 1.11 18.97
N SER A 78 -2.99 0.42 18.54
CA SER A 78 -3.29 -0.94 18.96
C SER A 78 -4.03 -1.70 17.87
N ALA A 79 -3.64 -2.94 17.63
CA ALA A 79 -4.32 -3.85 16.70
C ALA A 79 -5.79 -4.09 17.09
N TYR A 80 -6.16 -3.94 18.36
CA TYR A 80 -7.55 -4.02 18.81
C TYR A 80 -8.45 -2.89 18.29
N MET A 81 -7.86 -1.88 17.65
CA MET A 81 -8.60 -0.81 16.97
C MET A 81 -8.97 -1.15 15.52
N CYS A 82 -8.48 -2.27 14.97
CA CYS A 82 -8.85 -2.74 13.64
C CYS A 82 -10.35 -3.02 13.54
N THR A 83 -10.91 -2.76 12.36
CA THR A 83 -12.28 -3.13 11.99
C THR A 83 -12.30 -4.41 11.16
N ASP A 84 -11.21 -4.67 10.44
CA ASP A 84 -10.94 -5.90 9.69
C ASP A 84 -9.68 -6.53 10.27
N MET A 85 -9.84 -7.66 10.95
CA MET A 85 -8.74 -8.38 11.61
C MET A 85 -7.93 -9.23 10.63
N ASP A 86 -8.52 -9.63 9.51
CA ASP A 86 -7.81 -10.43 8.51
C ASP A 86 -6.82 -9.57 7.72
N LYS A 87 -7.24 -8.34 7.39
CA LYS A 87 -6.38 -7.35 6.74
C LYS A 87 -5.55 -6.51 7.71
N MET A 88 -5.79 -6.62 9.02
CA MET A 88 -5.16 -5.81 10.06
C MET A 88 -5.29 -4.31 9.77
N GLU A 89 -6.49 -3.88 9.43
CA GLU A 89 -6.79 -2.48 9.11
C GLU A 89 -8.08 -1.98 9.79
N ALA A 90 -8.13 -0.68 10.03
CA ALA A 90 -9.32 0.00 10.50
C ALA A 90 -9.84 0.94 9.41
N VAL A 91 -11.12 0.78 9.04
CA VAL A 91 -11.80 1.67 8.10
C VAL A 91 -12.91 2.39 8.86
N LEU A 92 -12.87 3.72 8.80
CA LEU A 92 -13.85 4.60 9.39
C LEU A 92 -14.56 5.38 8.27
N ASP A 93 -15.85 5.14 8.07
CA ASP A 93 -16.65 5.91 7.13
C ASP A 93 -17.26 7.13 7.84
N ASP A 94 -17.17 8.29 7.20
CA ASP A 94 -17.65 9.57 7.69
C ASP A 94 -17.23 9.90 9.15
N PRO A 95 -15.92 9.74 9.51
CA PRO A 95 -15.46 9.98 10.86
C PRO A 95 -15.36 11.46 11.19
N TYR A 96 -15.48 11.78 12.48
CA TYR A 96 -14.88 12.97 13.06
C TYR A 96 -13.39 12.75 13.28
N ILE A 97 -12.60 13.82 13.19
CA ILE A 97 -11.14 13.76 13.31
C ILE A 97 -10.69 14.76 14.35
N LEU A 98 -10.24 14.28 15.51
CA LEU A 98 -9.59 15.10 16.54
C LEU A 98 -8.11 15.22 16.22
N ILE A 99 -7.62 16.45 16.09
CA ILE A 99 -6.24 16.76 15.74
C ILE A 99 -5.60 17.56 16.87
N THR A 100 -4.54 17.04 17.49
CA THR A 100 -3.86 17.71 18.59
C THR A 100 -2.36 17.42 18.60
N ASP A 101 -1.58 18.39 19.05
CA ASP A 101 -0.15 18.24 19.33
C ASP A 101 0.12 17.79 20.78
N LYS A 102 -0.94 17.57 21.56
CA LYS A 102 -0.85 17.14 22.95
C LYS A 102 -0.84 15.62 23.08
N LYS A 103 -0.29 15.14 24.20
CA LYS A 103 -0.49 13.75 24.66
C LYS A 103 -1.83 13.61 25.38
N ILE A 104 -2.47 12.47 25.16
CA ILE A 104 -3.72 12.10 25.84
C ILE A 104 -3.42 10.89 26.71
N SER A 105 -3.18 11.13 28.02
CA SER A 105 -2.92 10.08 29.00
C SER A 105 -4.11 9.86 29.93
N ASN A 106 -4.92 10.90 30.16
CA ASN A 106 -6.12 10.88 30.99
C ASN A 106 -7.37 11.00 30.11
N ILE A 107 -8.28 10.04 30.22
CA ILE A 107 -9.53 10.04 29.44
C ILE A 107 -10.44 11.24 29.77
N GLN A 108 -10.34 11.78 30.99
CA GLN A 108 -11.14 12.93 31.43
C GLN A 108 -10.90 14.19 30.59
N ASP A 109 -9.71 14.31 29.96
CA ASP A 109 -9.36 15.47 29.13
C ASP A 109 -10.20 15.55 27.85
N ILE A 110 -10.71 14.41 27.38
CA ILE A 110 -11.52 14.31 26.15
C ILE A 110 -12.92 13.74 26.42
N LEU A 111 -13.27 13.41 27.67
CA LEU A 111 -14.53 12.75 28.01
C LEU A 111 -15.79 13.52 27.52
N PRO A 112 -15.88 14.85 27.69
CA PRO A 112 -17.04 15.61 27.23
C PRO A 112 -17.24 15.55 25.72
N LEU A 113 -16.14 15.46 24.96
CA LEU A 113 -16.17 15.28 23.51
C LEU A 113 -16.63 13.86 23.16
N LEU A 114 -16.04 12.83 23.81
CA LEU A 114 -16.38 11.43 23.56
C LEU A 114 -17.85 11.13 23.82
N GLU A 115 -18.42 11.68 24.90
CA GLU A 115 -19.86 11.52 25.19
C GLU A 115 -20.75 12.01 24.06
N LYS A 116 -20.44 13.17 23.48
CA LYS A 116 -21.18 13.72 22.34
C LYS A 116 -21.06 12.86 21.10
N ILE A 117 -19.84 12.36 20.79
CA ILE A 117 -19.59 11.48 19.64
C ILE A 117 -20.32 10.15 19.80
N VAL A 118 -20.30 9.54 20.99
CA VAL A 118 -21.01 8.31 21.32
C VAL A 118 -22.52 8.50 21.21
N GLN A 119 -23.07 9.59 21.75
CA GLN A 119 -24.50 9.91 21.64
C GLN A 119 -24.95 10.10 20.19
N ALA A 120 -24.09 10.63 19.33
CA ALA A 120 -24.34 10.76 17.89
C ALA A 120 -24.16 9.43 17.12
N GLY A 121 -23.69 8.36 17.76
CA GLY A 121 -23.35 7.10 17.10
C GLY A 121 -22.24 7.24 16.05
N ALA A 122 -21.43 8.27 16.18
CA ALA A 122 -20.42 8.63 15.19
C ALA A 122 -19.09 7.89 15.41
N ARG A 123 -18.23 7.90 14.39
CA ARG A 123 -16.89 7.34 14.42
C ARG A 123 -15.88 8.45 14.70
N LEU A 124 -14.77 8.12 15.39
CA LEU A 124 -13.73 9.07 15.71
C LEU A 124 -12.35 8.56 15.35
N LEU A 125 -11.61 9.37 14.59
CA LEU A 125 -10.15 9.26 14.49
C LEU A 125 -9.52 10.26 15.45
N ILE A 126 -8.56 9.81 16.25
CA ILE A 126 -7.75 10.67 17.13
C ILE A 126 -6.33 10.72 16.56
N ILE A 127 -5.88 11.91 16.19
CA ILE A 127 -4.49 12.19 15.79
C ILE A 127 -3.88 13.04 16.91
N ALA A 128 -3.01 12.44 17.71
CA ALA A 128 -2.41 13.10 18.87
C ALA A 128 -0.88 12.87 18.91
N GLU A 129 -0.15 13.64 19.68
CA GLU A 129 1.28 13.35 19.90
C GLU A 129 1.47 11.91 20.37
N ASP A 130 0.68 11.50 21.35
CA ASP A 130 0.52 10.11 21.79
C ASP A 130 -0.82 9.93 22.48
N VAL A 131 -1.33 8.69 22.52
CA VAL A 131 -2.44 8.28 23.38
C VAL A 131 -1.97 7.09 24.19
N GLU A 132 -1.88 7.23 25.49
CA GLU A 132 -1.24 6.23 26.35
C GLU A 132 -2.01 6.01 27.67
N GLY A 133 -1.55 5.03 28.44
CA GLY A 133 -2.03 4.77 29.80
C GLY A 133 -3.54 4.45 29.87
N GLU A 134 -4.22 5.14 30.81
CA GLU A 134 -5.65 4.95 31.06
C GLU A 134 -6.51 5.33 29.86
N ALA A 135 -6.15 6.41 29.17
CA ALA A 135 -6.90 6.88 28.01
C ALA A 135 -6.94 5.82 26.90
N LEU A 136 -5.78 5.28 26.52
CA LEU A 136 -5.69 4.24 25.50
C LEU A 136 -6.48 2.98 25.89
N THR A 137 -6.31 2.52 27.13
CA THR A 137 -7.01 1.34 27.64
C THR A 137 -8.53 1.52 27.60
N THR A 138 -9.01 2.68 28.04
CA THR A 138 -10.45 3.01 28.04
C THR A 138 -11.02 3.03 26.62
N LEU A 139 -10.32 3.62 25.66
CA LEU A 139 -10.73 3.63 24.24
C LEU A 139 -10.82 2.22 23.67
N ILE A 140 -9.81 1.37 23.91
CA ILE A 140 -9.78 -0.01 23.45
C ILE A 140 -10.93 -0.82 24.05
N VAL A 141 -11.16 -0.73 25.37
CA VAL A 141 -12.24 -1.48 26.04
C VAL A 141 -13.61 -1.10 25.48
N ASN A 142 -13.87 0.20 25.28
CA ASN A 142 -15.14 0.65 24.71
C ASN A 142 -15.32 0.22 23.26
N LYS A 143 -14.25 0.22 22.46
CA LYS A 143 -14.29 -0.31 21.10
C LYS A 143 -14.61 -1.81 21.09
N LEU A 144 -13.94 -2.62 21.90
CA LEU A 144 -14.17 -4.06 21.99
C LEU A 144 -15.58 -4.41 22.48
N ARG A 145 -16.18 -3.55 23.30
CA ARG A 145 -17.59 -3.67 23.70
C ARG A 145 -18.58 -3.23 22.65
N GLY A 146 -18.11 -2.69 21.51
CA GLY A 146 -18.96 -2.18 20.45
C GLY A 146 -19.70 -0.89 20.79
N THR A 147 -19.38 -0.23 21.91
CA THR A 147 -20.01 1.00 22.36
C THR A 147 -19.54 2.22 21.57
N PHE A 148 -18.30 2.18 21.09
CA PHE A 148 -17.67 3.31 20.46
C PHE A 148 -16.69 2.87 19.36
N ASN A 149 -16.87 3.40 18.16
CA ASN A 149 -15.94 3.13 17.05
C ASN A 149 -14.87 4.23 16.98
N VAL A 150 -13.71 3.95 17.53
CA VAL A 150 -12.59 4.86 17.62
C VAL A 150 -11.29 4.21 17.16
N VAL A 151 -10.45 5.02 16.50
CA VAL A 151 -9.07 4.68 16.18
C VAL A 151 -8.18 5.83 16.64
N ALA A 152 -7.05 5.52 17.25
CA ALA A 152 -6.05 6.49 17.66
C ALA A 152 -4.73 6.22 16.95
N VAL A 153 -4.11 7.27 16.44
CA VAL A 153 -2.83 7.27 15.75
C VAL A 153 -1.92 8.36 16.29
N LYS A 154 -0.61 8.16 16.18
CA LYS A 154 0.35 9.23 16.51
C LYS A 154 0.37 10.29 15.42
N ALA A 155 0.53 11.53 15.83
CA ALA A 155 0.76 12.64 14.92
C ALA A 155 2.05 12.41 14.09
N PRO A 156 2.03 12.68 12.77
CA PRO A 156 3.21 12.55 11.94
C PRO A 156 4.26 13.63 12.24
N GLY A 157 5.53 13.29 12.03
CA GLY A 157 6.65 14.22 12.26
C GLY A 157 7.01 14.43 13.73
N TYR A 158 7.93 15.36 13.96
CA TYR A 158 8.44 15.77 15.27
C TYR A 158 8.65 17.28 15.31
N GLY A 159 8.54 17.88 16.49
CA GLY A 159 8.76 19.33 16.68
C GLY A 159 7.91 20.20 15.77
N ASP A 160 8.53 21.23 15.17
CA ASP A 160 7.82 22.17 14.29
C ASP A 160 7.26 21.51 13.01
N ARG A 161 7.88 20.45 12.53
CA ARG A 161 7.33 19.66 11.41
C ARG A 161 6.02 18.99 11.80
N ARG A 162 5.90 18.47 13.03
CA ARG A 162 4.63 17.89 13.49
C ARG A 162 3.53 18.94 13.48
N LYS A 163 3.82 20.14 13.99
CA LYS A 163 2.86 21.26 14.00
C LYS A 163 2.39 21.60 12.58
N ALA A 164 3.34 21.72 11.65
CA ALA A 164 3.04 22.02 10.26
C ALA A 164 2.21 20.91 9.56
N MET A 165 2.50 19.63 9.84
CA MET A 165 1.73 18.51 9.29
C MET A 165 0.33 18.41 9.92
N LEU A 166 0.18 18.69 11.21
CA LEU A 166 -1.14 18.74 11.86
C LEU A 166 -2.00 19.87 11.27
N GLU A 167 -1.39 21.02 10.99
CA GLU A 167 -2.07 22.12 10.28
C GLU A 167 -2.51 21.71 8.86
N ASP A 168 -1.64 21.00 8.10
CA ASP A 168 -1.98 20.50 6.78
C ASP A 168 -3.19 19.56 6.85
N ILE A 169 -3.21 18.64 7.83
CA ILE A 169 -4.34 17.72 8.06
C ILE A 169 -5.61 18.51 8.48
N ALA A 170 -5.49 19.51 9.32
CA ALA A 170 -6.61 20.33 9.75
C ALA A 170 -7.24 21.09 8.56
N ILE A 171 -6.43 21.71 7.72
CA ILE A 171 -6.89 22.40 6.52
C ILE A 171 -7.56 21.41 5.56
N LEU A 172 -6.96 20.24 5.33
CA LEU A 172 -7.49 19.21 4.46
C LEU A 172 -8.86 18.68 4.91
N THR A 173 -9.08 18.59 6.22
CA THR A 173 -10.29 17.99 6.83
C THR A 173 -11.29 19.03 7.32
N GLY A 174 -10.98 20.32 7.22
CA GLY A 174 -11.83 21.41 7.71
C GLY A 174 -11.92 21.51 9.23
N GLY A 175 -10.95 20.93 9.95
CA GLY A 175 -10.87 20.99 11.42
C GLY A 175 -9.89 22.02 11.93
N GLN A 176 -9.64 21.97 13.24
CA GLN A 176 -8.67 22.81 13.93
C GLN A 176 -7.67 21.96 14.70
N VAL A 177 -6.43 22.41 14.78
CA VAL A 177 -5.43 21.81 15.67
C VAL A 177 -5.67 22.27 17.10
N ILE A 178 -5.94 21.33 18.00
CA ILE A 178 -6.08 21.62 19.43
C ILE A 178 -4.68 21.68 20.04
N SER A 179 -4.18 22.91 20.21
CA SER A 179 -2.81 23.18 20.69
C SER A 179 -2.79 24.28 21.73
N SER A 180 -1.92 24.15 22.73
CA SER A 180 -1.69 25.18 23.74
C SER A 180 -1.13 26.47 23.13
N ASP A 181 -0.36 26.36 22.05
CA ASP A 181 0.17 27.51 21.31
C ASP A 181 -0.95 28.38 20.71
N LEU A 182 -2.10 27.76 20.40
CA LEU A 182 -3.31 28.42 19.92
C LEU A 182 -4.29 28.79 21.07
N GLY A 183 -3.92 28.51 22.32
CA GLY A 183 -4.78 28.73 23.48
C GLY A 183 -5.95 27.76 23.60
N LEU A 184 -5.89 26.60 22.91
CA LEU A 184 -6.93 25.59 22.89
C LEU A 184 -6.60 24.43 23.84
N GLU A 185 -7.56 24.02 24.66
CA GLU A 185 -7.42 22.90 25.57
C GLU A 185 -8.31 21.74 25.16
N LEU A 186 -7.83 20.49 25.38
CA LEU A 186 -8.59 19.27 25.02
C LEU A 186 -9.97 19.22 25.67
N LYS A 187 -10.07 19.64 26.94
CA LYS A 187 -11.34 19.66 27.70
C LYS A 187 -12.40 20.61 27.14
N ASP A 188 -11.97 21.63 26.39
CA ASP A 188 -12.84 22.68 25.84
C ASP A 188 -13.16 22.38 24.35
N THR A 189 -12.70 21.24 23.82
CA THR A 189 -12.90 20.85 22.42
C THR A 189 -14.38 20.55 22.15
N THR A 190 -14.90 21.15 21.08
CA THR A 190 -16.28 20.95 20.60
C THR A 190 -16.28 20.21 19.26
N ILE A 191 -17.45 19.68 18.85
CA ILE A 191 -17.58 18.90 17.61
C ILE A 191 -17.25 19.73 16.36
N ASP A 192 -17.56 21.00 16.37
CA ASP A 192 -17.29 21.95 15.28
C ASP A 192 -15.80 22.27 15.07
N MET A 193 -14.95 21.94 16.03
CA MET A 193 -13.50 22.02 15.90
C MET A 193 -12.89 20.80 15.24
N LEU A 194 -13.65 19.71 15.11
CA LEU A 194 -13.18 18.45 14.55
C LEU A 194 -13.16 18.50 13.03
N GLY A 195 -12.12 17.87 12.45
CA GLY A 195 -12.09 17.61 11.02
C GLY A 195 -13.07 16.53 10.61
N ARG A 196 -13.35 16.46 9.31
CA ARG A 196 -14.20 15.45 8.68
C ARG A 196 -13.55 14.90 7.41
N ALA A 197 -13.84 13.68 7.08
CA ALA A 197 -13.51 13.07 5.79
C ALA A 197 -14.60 12.07 5.40
N LYS A 198 -14.67 11.69 4.13
CA LYS A 198 -15.59 10.66 3.67
C LYS A 198 -15.21 9.29 4.20
N SER A 199 -13.91 8.96 4.16
CA SER A 199 -13.39 7.76 4.82
C SER A 199 -11.95 7.97 5.33
N VAL A 200 -11.57 7.16 6.33
CA VAL A 200 -10.20 7.06 6.80
C VAL A 200 -9.83 5.59 6.92
N LYS A 201 -8.71 5.23 6.31
CA LYS A 201 -8.13 3.88 6.38
C LYS A 201 -6.84 3.93 7.20
N VAL A 202 -6.78 3.16 8.27
CA VAL A 202 -5.62 3.07 9.16
C VAL A 202 -5.07 1.65 9.15
N GLN A 203 -3.80 1.53 8.80
CA GLN A 203 -3.04 0.29 8.82
C GLN A 203 -1.98 0.33 9.93
N LYS A 204 -1.13 -0.68 10.02
CA LYS A 204 -0.10 -0.78 11.04
C LYS A 204 0.90 0.39 11.01
N GLU A 205 1.23 0.89 9.83
CA GLU A 205 2.32 1.88 9.64
C GLU A 205 1.87 3.17 8.99
N ASN A 206 0.65 3.21 8.44
CA ASN A 206 0.17 4.38 7.71
C ASN A 206 -1.32 4.66 7.96
N THR A 207 -1.70 5.90 7.72
CA THR A 207 -3.08 6.39 7.74
C THR A 207 -3.35 7.15 6.46
N VAL A 208 -4.45 6.81 5.80
CA VAL A 208 -4.95 7.47 4.58
C VAL A 208 -6.26 8.17 4.90
N ILE A 209 -6.30 9.48 4.67
CA ILE A 209 -7.52 10.30 4.73
C ILE A 209 -8.02 10.47 3.30
N VAL A 210 -9.26 10.11 3.05
CA VAL A 210 -9.88 10.14 1.72
C VAL A 210 -11.03 11.13 1.72
N ASP A 211 -11.04 12.04 0.74
CA ASP A 211 -12.08 13.03 0.54
C ASP A 211 -12.34 13.86 1.81
N GLY A 212 -11.30 14.59 2.21
CA GLY A 212 -11.36 15.50 3.36
C GLY A 212 -12.35 16.66 3.10
N ALA A 213 -13.07 17.07 4.13
CA ALA A 213 -14.12 18.09 4.04
C ALA A 213 -13.58 19.52 4.14
N GLY A 214 -12.26 19.73 3.92
CA GLY A 214 -11.65 21.06 3.92
C GLY A 214 -12.10 21.92 2.75
N ASP A 215 -11.99 23.24 2.95
CA ASP A 215 -12.26 24.20 1.90
C ASP A 215 -11.18 24.14 0.81
N LYS A 216 -11.59 24.05 -0.45
CA LYS A 216 -10.68 23.91 -1.59
C LYS A 216 -9.77 25.12 -1.79
N ASP A 217 -10.26 26.31 -1.53
CA ASP A 217 -9.47 27.54 -1.65
C ASP A 217 -8.43 27.62 -0.52
N ALA A 218 -8.78 27.19 0.70
CA ALA A 218 -7.85 27.06 1.81
C ALA A 218 -6.74 26.02 1.52
N ILE A 219 -7.10 24.86 0.96
CA ILE A 219 -6.14 23.83 0.53
C ILE A 219 -5.19 24.39 -0.55
N ALA A 220 -5.73 25.04 -1.59
CA ALA A 220 -4.94 25.66 -2.65
C ALA A 220 -4.02 26.76 -2.11
N GLY A 221 -4.51 27.58 -1.17
CA GLY A 221 -3.71 28.58 -0.46
C GLY A 221 -2.54 27.96 0.30
N ARG A 222 -2.80 26.84 1.02
CA ARG A 222 -1.75 26.12 1.74
C ARG A 222 -0.70 25.50 0.82
N VAL A 223 -1.13 24.91 -0.29
CA VAL A 223 -0.22 24.40 -1.35
C VAL A 223 0.67 25.52 -1.89
N SER A 224 0.11 26.70 -2.17
CA SER A 224 0.86 27.86 -2.62
C SER A 224 1.86 28.39 -1.58
N GLN A 225 1.48 28.38 -0.30
CA GLN A 225 2.36 28.73 0.82
C GLN A 225 3.56 27.78 0.92
N ILE A 226 3.33 26.47 0.81
CA ILE A 226 4.41 25.46 0.86
C ILE A 226 5.37 25.66 -0.33
N ARG A 227 4.85 25.95 -1.55
CA ARG A 227 5.67 26.25 -2.73
C ARG A 227 6.56 27.47 -2.50
N GLY A 228 6.01 28.55 -1.93
CA GLY A 228 6.79 29.73 -1.59
C GLY A 228 7.92 29.39 -0.59
N GLN A 229 7.65 28.58 0.44
CA GLN A 229 8.67 28.11 1.38
C GLN A 229 9.78 27.28 0.70
N ILE A 230 9.45 26.46 -0.31
CA ILE A 230 10.44 25.71 -1.09
C ILE A 230 11.37 26.64 -1.86
N ASP A 231 10.83 27.74 -2.43
CA ASP A 231 11.60 28.71 -3.21
C ASP A 231 12.48 29.58 -2.33
N GLU A 232 12.06 29.86 -1.10
CA GLU A 232 12.78 30.72 -0.15
C GLU A 232 13.87 29.98 0.65
N THR A 233 13.72 28.64 0.85
CA THR A 233 14.67 27.90 1.67
C THR A 233 16.01 27.68 0.96
N THR A 234 17.10 27.85 1.71
CA THR A 234 18.47 27.58 1.25
C THR A 234 19.00 26.23 1.72
N SER A 235 18.27 25.55 2.58
CA SER A 235 18.61 24.24 3.11
C SER A 235 18.06 23.13 2.22
N GLU A 236 18.91 22.36 1.59
CA GLU A 236 18.50 21.21 0.74
C GLU A 236 17.66 20.19 1.52
N PHE A 237 18.00 19.96 2.78
CA PHE A 237 17.23 19.06 3.65
C PHE A 237 15.82 19.59 3.93
N ASP A 238 15.66 20.88 4.24
CA ASP A 238 14.35 21.47 4.46
C ASP A 238 13.54 21.52 3.17
N LYS A 239 14.21 21.78 2.04
CA LYS A 239 13.60 21.76 0.72
C LYS A 239 13.02 20.38 0.39
N GLU A 240 13.78 19.31 0.61
CA GLU A 240 13.29 17.93 0.45
C GLU A 240 12.04 17.67 1.30
N LYS A 241 12.06 18.07 2.57
CA LYS A 241 10.92 17.87 3.47
C LYS A 241 9.69 18.73 3.15
N LEU A 242 9.89 19.92 2.62
CA LEU A 242 8.80 20.74 2.08
C LEU A 242 8.22 20.15 0.80
N GLN A 243 9.07 19.57 -0.06
CA GLN A 243 8.61 18.86 -1.26
C GLN A 243 7.78 17.61 -0.91
N GLU A 244 8.19 16.82 0.09
CA GLU A 244 7.37 15.71 0.61
C GLU A 244 6.00 16.18 1.09
N ARG A 245 5.92 17.29 1.84
CA ARG A 245 4.66 17.86 2.31
C ARG A 245 3.80 18.36 1.14
N LEU A 246 4.43 19.04 0.18
CA LEU A 246 3.75 19.53 -1.02
C LEU A 246 3.12 18.34 -1.79
N ALA A 247 3.88 17.27 -2.01
CA ALA A 247 3.39 16.08 -2.69
C ALA A 247 2.19 15.45 -1.98
N LYS A 248 2.23 15.35 -0.64
CA LYS A 248 1.11 14.84 0.17
C LYS A 248 -0.14 15.73 0.09
N MET A 249 0.02 17.04 0.06
CA MET A 249 -1.12 17.98 -0.01
C MET A 249 -1.68 18.14 -1.42
N ALA A 250 -0.81 18.18 -2.44
CA ALA A 250 -1.21 18.44 -3.82
C ALA A 250 -1.52 17.18 -4.64
N GLY A 251 -1.06 16.00 -4.17
CA GLY A 251 -1.18 14.74 -4.90
C GLY A 251 -2.59 14.14 -4.89
N GLY A 252 -3.41 14.47 -3.91
CA GLY A 252 -4.73 13.89 -3.72
C GLY A 252 -4.68 12.37 -3.47
N VAL A 253 -5.86 11.74 -3.52
CA VAL A 253 -6.03 10.29 -3.44
C VAL A 253 -6.83 9.84 -4.65
N ALA A 254 -6.29 8.88 -5.44
CA ALA A 254 -7.06 8.20 -6.46
C ALA A 254 -7.90 7.12 -5.80
N VAL A 255 -9.20 7.16 -5.97
CA VAL A 255 -10.15 6.20 -5.42
C VAL A 255 -10.73 5.37 -6.56
N ILE A 256 -10.41 4.08 -6.57
CA ILE A 256 -11.05 3.13 -7.48
C ILE A 256 -12.27 2.57 -6.75
N ARG A 257 -13.47 2.93 -7.19
CA ARG A 257 -14.73 2.41 -6.66
C ARG A 257 -15.15 1.22 -7.49
N VAL A 258 -15.08 0.04 -6.90
CA VAL A 258 -15.39 -1.23 -7.56
C VAL A 258 -16.88 -1.48 -7.51
N GLY A 259 -17.54 -1.56 -8.69
CA GLY A 259 -18.93 -1.91 -8.82
C GLY A 259 -19.12 -3.34 -9.34
N ALA A 260 -20.18 -4.01 -8.93
CA ALA A 260 -20.59 -5.30 -9.45
C ALA A 260 -22.11 -5.52 -9.21
N ALA A 261 -22.66 -6.55 -9.87
CA ALA A 261 -24.07 -6.87 -9.74
C ALA A 261 -24.42 -7.52 -8.40
N THR A 262 -23.48 -8.24 -7.80
CA THR A 262 -23.66 -8.93 -6.52
C THR A 262 -22.53 -8.58 -5.53
N GLU A 263 -22.81 -8.72 -4.23
CA GLU A 263 -21.83 -8.49 -3.18
C GLU A 263 -20.62 -9.44 -3.29
N THR A 264 -20.84 -10.68 -3.71
CA THR A 264 -19.77 -11.67 -3.88
C THR A 264 -18.85 -11.29 -5.03
N GLU A 265 -19.39 -10.92 -6.18
CA GLU A 265 -18.62 -10.44 -7.32
C GLU A 265 -17.85 -9.15 -7.00
N MET A 266 -18.46 -8.24 -6.25
CA MET A 266 -17.83 -6.99 -5.83
C MET A 266 -16.62 -7.26 -4.92
N LYS A 267 -16.76 -8.15 -3.94
CA LYS A 267 -15.64 -8.56 -3.06
C LYS A 267 -14.51 -9.21 -3.85
N GLU A 268 -14.84 -10.10 -4.77
CA GLU A 268 -13.86 -10.78 -5.61
C GLU A 268 -13.13 -9.78 -6.53
N ALA A 269 -13.86 -8.90 -7.21
CA ALA A 269 -13.28 -7.87 -8.06
C ALA A 269 -12.40 -6.89 -7.28
N LYS A 270 -12.81 -6.51 -6.05
CA LYS A 270 -12.02 -5.66 -5.15
C LYS A 270 -10.70 -6.32 -4.76
N LEU A 271 -10.72 -7.61 -4.36
CA LEU A 271 -9.51 -8.35 -4.02
C LEU A 271 -8.55 -8.47 -5.20
N ARG A 272 -9.09 -8.77 -6.38
CA ARG A 272 -8.31 -8.86 -7.64
C ARG A 272 -7.65 -7.52 -7.97
N MET A 273 -8.35 -6.43 -7.79
CA MET A 273 -7.83 -5.09 -8.04
C MET A 273 -6.78 -4.66 -6.99
N GLU A 274 -6.98 -5.02 -5.71
CA GLU A 274 -5.98 -4.83 -4.66
C GLU A 274 -4.68 -5.59 -4.97
N ASP A 275 -4.78 -6.82 -5.45
CA ASP A 275 -3.65 -7.63 -5.87
C ASP A 275 -2.90 -6.99 -7.06
N ALA A 276 -3.63 -6.58 -8.10
CA ALA A 276 -3.07 -5.87 -9.24
C ALA A 276 -2.34 -4.58 -8.86
N LEU A 277 -2.91 -3.79 -7.97
CA LEU A 277 -2.29 -2.56 -7.47
C LEU A 277 -1.00 -2.86 -6.69
N ASN A 278 -1.01 -3.88 -5.83
CA ASN A 278 0.17 -4.28 -5.05
C ASN A 278 1.28 -4.84 -5.94
N ALA A 279 0.94 -5.68 -6.92
CA ALA A 279 1.88 -6.19 -7.92
C ALA A 279 2.52 -5.06 -8.73
N THR A 280 1.71 -4.07 -9.12
CA THR A 280 2.19 -2.92 -9.88
C THR A 280 3.14 -2.04 -9.05
N ARG A 281 2.81 -1.77 -7.78
CA ARG A 281 3.70 -1.06 -6.85
C ARG A 281 5.04 -1.79 -6.70
N ALA A 282 4.99 -3.11 -6.49
CA ALA A 282 6.19 -3.94 -6.40
C ALA A 282 7.04 -3.89 -7.68
N ALA A 283 6.41 -3.85 -8.85
CA ALA A 283 7.09 -3.74 -10.14
C ALA A 283 7.75 -2.36 -10.35
N VAL A 284 7.09 -1.29 -9.93
CA VAL A 284 7.67 0.07 -9.99
C VAL A 284 8.86 0.20 -9.05
N GLU A 285 8.80 -0.43 -7.86
CA GLU A 285 9.83 -0.35 -6.83
C GLU A 285 11.11 -1.12 -7.20
N GLU A 286 10.99 -2.38 -7.62
CA GLU A 286 12.16 -3.25 -7.87
C GLU A 286 12.31 -3.69 -9.33
N GLY A 287 11.40 -3.30 -10.21
CA GLY A 287 11.41 -3.68 -11.63
C GLY A 287 10.65 -4.97 -11.90
N ILE A 288 10.73 -5.37 -13.17
CA ILE A 288 10.05 -6.52 -13.75
C ILE A 288 11.05 -7.52 -14.35
N ILE A 289 10.63 -8.76 -14.42
CA ILE A 289 11.34 -9.88 -15.06
C ILE A 289 10.38 -10.68 -15.95
N ALA A 290 10.94 -11.60 -16.74
CA ALA A 290 10.16 -12.60 -17.48
C ALA A 290 9.26 -13.40 -16.53
N GLY A 291 7.96 -13.38 -16.77
CA GLY A 291 6.96 -14.04 -15.94
C GLY A 291 6.80 -15.54 -16.19
N GLY A 292 5.71 -16.09 -15.66
CA GLY A 292 5.35 -17.48 -15.88
C GLY A 292 6.36 -18.50 -15.36
N GLY A 293 7.15 -18.15 -14.35
CA GLY A 293 8.22 -19.00 -13.82
C GLY A 293 9.51 -19.05 -14.65
N SER A 294 9.53 -18.39 -15.83
CA SER A 294 10.67 -18.43 -16.76
C SER A 294 11.95 -17.84 -16.16
N ALA A 295 11.83 -16.76 -15.38
CA ALA A 295 12.96 -16.14 -14.69
C ALA A 295 13.66 -17.10 -13.73
N TYR A 296 12.93 -17.96 -13.01
CA TYR A 296 13.53 -18.98 -12.14
C TYR A 296 14.34 -20.00 -12.94
N ILE A 297 13.85 -20.39 -14.12
CA ILE A 297 14.56 -21.34 -15.00
C ILE A 297 15.87 -20.72 -15.48
N HIS A 298 15.88 -19.45 -15.86
CA HIS A 298 17.11 -18.75 -16.24
C HIS A 298 18.06 -18.53 -15.06
N ALA A 299 17.53 -18.19 -13.86
CA ALA A 299 18.32 -18.07 -12.63
C ALA A 299 18.95 -19.40 -12.20
N SER A 300 18.32 -20.53 -12.52
CA SER A 300 18.80 -21.87 -12.14
C SER A 300 20.20 -22.19 -12.70
N LYS A 301 20.61 -21.58 -13.82
CA LYS A 301 21.96 -21.75 -14.40
C LYS A 301 23.04 -21.29 -13.41
N LYS A 302 22.91 -20.08 -12.81
CA LYS A 302 23.85 -19.56 -11.80
C LYS A 302 23.84 -20.39 -10.51
N VAL A 303 22.68 -20.95 -10.14
CA VAL A 303 22.60 -21.85 -8.99
C VAL A 303 23.25 -23.19 -9.28
N ALA A 304 23.13 -23.74 -10.49
CA ALA A 304 23.81 -24.97 -10.88
C ALA A 304 25.34 -24.84 -10.84
N GLU A 305 25.88 -23.71 -11.30
CA GLU A 305 27.32 -23.41 -11.18
C GLU A 305 27.77 -23.42 -9.70
N LEU A 306 26.98 -22.85 -8.79
CA LEU A 306 27.26 -22.89 -7.35
C LEU A 306 27.23 -24.33 -6.82
N VAL A 307 26.24 -25.14 -7.21
CA VAL A 307 26.09 -26.55 -6.77
C VAL A 307 27.32 -27.37 -7.14
N ASP A 308 27.95 -27.09 -8.26
CA ASP A 308 29.17 -27.79 -8.69
C ASP A 308 30.40 -27.50 -7.81
N THR A 309 30.39 -26.37 -7.11
CA THR A 309 31.47 -25.97 -6.17
C THR A 309 31.29 -26.49 -4.74
N LEU A 310 30.12 -27.06 -4.43
CA LEU A 310 29.73 -27.52 -3.08
C LEU A 310 29.95 -29.03 -2.94
N GLU A 311 30.12 -29.48 -1.68
CA GLU A 311 30.25 -30.88 -1.31
C GLU A 311 29.29 -31.28 -0.17
N GLY A 312 29.10 -32.59 0.05
CA GLY A 312 28.31 -33.13 1.16
C GLY A 312 26.87 -32.61 1.23
N ASP A 313 26.45 -32.31 2.44
CA ASP A 313 25.07 -31.89 2.75
C ASP A 313 24.72 -30.51 2.18
N GLU A 314 25.71 -29.61 2.08
CA GLU A 314 25.53 -28.30 1.44
C GLU A 314 25.15 -28.45 -0.03
N LYS A 315 25.83 -29.36 -0.73
CA LYS A 315 25.51 -29.70 -2.13
C LYS A 315 24.10 -30.27 -2.23
N THR A 316 23.71 -31.11 -1.30
CA THR A 316 22.37 -31.72 -1.30
C THR A 316 21.28 -30.66 -1.08
N GLY A 317 21.44 -29.78 -0.09
CA GLY A 317 20.53 -28.67 0.15
C GLY A 317 20.43 -27.69 -1.05
N ALA A 318 21.56 -27.36 -1.69
CA ALA A 318 21.58 -26.54 -2.88
C ALA A 318 20.85 -27.19 -4.08
N LYS A 319 20.94 -28.51 -4.24
CA LYS A 319 20.17 -29.26 -5.27
C LYS A 319 18.66 -29.22 -5.00
N VAL A 320 18.21 -29.19 -3.74
CA VAL A 320 16.78 -29.03 -3.41
C VAL A 320 16.26 -27.69 -3.95
N ILE A 321 17.00 -26.61 -3.71
CA ILE A 321 16.65 -25.29 -4.24
C ILE A 321 16.65 -25.29 -5.77
N LEU A 322 17.70 -25.85 -6.39
CA LEU A 322 17.80 -25.94 -7.84
C LEU A 322 16.59 -26.64 -8.45
N LYS A 323 16.13 -27.73 -7.82
CA LYS A 323 14.94 -28.46 -8.29
C LYS A 323 13.65 -27.67 -8.04
N ALA A 324 13.54 -26.96 -6.90
CA ALA A 324 12.37 -26.15 -6.57
C ALA A 324 12.15 -24.98 -7.54
N LEU A 325 13.22 -24.41 -8.13
CA LEU A 325 13.12 -23.34 -9.13
C LEU A 325 12.38 -23.77 -10.41
N GLU A 326 12.30 -25.06 -10.69
CA GLU A 326 11.57 -25.59 -11.84
C GLU A 326 10.05 -25.67 -11.62
N ALA A 327 9.62 -25.75 -10.36
CA ALA A 327 8.23 -26.05 -10.00
C ALA A 327 7.21 -25.05 -10.56
N PRO A 328 7.40 -23.72 -10.51
CA PRO A 328 6.40 -22.79 -11.01
C PRO A 328 6.07 -23.01 -12.50
N LEU A 329 7.06 -23.06 -13.36
CA LEU A 329 6.84 -23.32 -14.79
C LEU A 329 6.29 -24.73 -15.05
N TYR A 330 6.76 -25.72 -14.26
CA TYR A 330 6.26 -27.09 -14.36
C TYR A 330 4.74 -27.16 -14.15
N TYR A 331 4.25 -26.55 -13.06
CA TYR A 331 2.83 -26.59 -12.74
C TYR A 331 1.98 -25.72 -13.66
N ILE A 332 2.48 -24.60 -14.17
CA ILE A 332 1.79 -23.83 -15.20
C ILE A 332 1.56 -24.68 -16.44
N ALA A 333 2.59 -25.37 -16.91
CA ALA A 333 2.48 -26.25 -18.07
C ALA A 333 1.57 -27.47 -17.81
N ALA A 334 1.70 -28.11 -16.64
CA ALA A 334 0.88 -29.26 -16.25
C ALA A 334 -0.61 -28.89 -16.12
N ASN A 335 -0.91 -27.71 -15.57
CA ASN A 335 -2.28 -27.20 -15.47
C ASN A 335 -2.90 -26.88 -16.86
N ALA A 336 -2.06 -26.57 -17.83
CA ALA A 336 -2.48 -26.44 -19.24
C ALA A 336 -2.61 -27.79 -19.96
N GLY A 337 -2.39 -28.92 -19.28
CA GLY A 337 -2.45 -30.26 -19.83
C GLY A 337 -1.20 -30.70 -20.61
N LEU A 338 -0.07 -30.00 -20.41
CA LEU A 338 1.17 -30.20 -21.13
C LEU A 338 2.25 -30.88 -20.28
N GLU A 339 3.27 -31.45 -20.92
CA GLU A 339 4.38 -32.10 -20.24
C GLU A 339 5.42 -31.05 -19.75
N GLY A 340 5.33 -30.69 -18.45
CA GLY A 340 6.14 -29.64 -17.88
C GLY A 340 7.65 -29.85 -17.98
N ALA A 341 8.13 -31.09 -17.89
CA ALA A 341 9.57 -31.42 -18.02
C ALA A 341 10.13 -31.08 -19.40
N VAL A 342 9.36 -31.30 -20.45
CA VAL A 342 9.75 -30.98 -21.85
C VAL A 342 9.85 -29.47 -22.02
N ILE A 343 8.87 -28.74 -21.51
CA ILE A 343 8.82 -27.27 -21.58
C ILE A 343 9.98 -26.64 -20.82
N ILE A 344 10.27 -27.10 -19.60
CA ILE A 344 11.40 -26.62 -18.79
C ILE A 344 12.73 -26.80 -19.53
N ASN A 345 12.97 -27.98 -20.11
CA ASN A 345 14.20 -28.25 -20.84
C ASN A 345 14.37 -27.30 -22.02
N LYS A 346 13.29 -27.04 -22.76
CA LYS A 346 13.31 -26.14 -23.90
C LYS A 346 13.56 -24.68 -23.49
N VAL A 347 12.97 -24.22 -22.36
CA VAL A 347 13.25 -22.87 -21.80
C VAL A 347 14.69 -22.77 -21.30
N LYS A 348 15.26 -23.82 -20.69
CA LYS A 348 16.68 -23.84 -20.28
C LYS A 348 17.66 -23.63 -21.44
N GLU A 349 17.32 -24.14 -22.60
CA GLU A 349 18.13 -24.04 -23.83
C GLU A 349 17.90 -22.72 -24.59
N SER A 350 16.83 -21.98 -24.25
CA SER A 350 16.44 -20.74 -24.91
C SER A 350 17.29 -19.55 -24.45
N ALA A 351 17.22 -18.44 -25.20
CA ALA A 351 17.83 -17.18 -24.83
C ALA A 351 17.24 -16.61 -23.53
N PRO A 352 18.02 -15.86 -22.74
CA PRO A 352 17.50 -15.15 -21.55
C PRO A 352 16.28 -14.30 -21.92
N GLY A 353 15.23 -14.35 -21.08
CA GLY A 353 13.96 -13.65 -21.32
C GLY A 353 12.92 -14.46 -22.10
N THR A 354 13.32 -15.51 -22.79
CA THR A 354 12.39 -16.43 -23.45
C THR A 354 11.72 -17.35 -22.43
N GLY A 355 10.40 -17.50 -22.55
CA GLY A 355 9.61 -18.39 -21.73
C GLY A 355 8.51 -19.08 -22.55
N PHE A 356 7.61 -19.74 -21.84
CA PHE A 356 6.49 -20.45 -22.43
C PHE A 356 5.18 -19.72 -22.12
N ASN A 357 4.47 -19.31 -23.17
CA ASN A 357 3.13 -18.78 -23.07
C ASN A 357 2.12 -19.94 -23.09
N ALA A 358 1.55 -20.27 -21.95
CA ALA A 358 0.62 -21.38 -21.81
C ALA A 358 -0.74 -21.15 -22.50
N ALA A 359 -1.09 -19.90 -22.80
CA ALA A 359 -2.34 -19.57 -23.48
C ALA A 359 -2.27 -19.81 -25.00
N THR A 360 -1.08 -19.59 -25.59
CA THR A 360 -0.87 -19.80 -27.04
C THR A 360 -0.04 -21.05 -27.35
N GLU A 361 0.50 -21.72 -26.34
CA GLU A 361 1.43 -22.86 -26.41
C GLU A 361 2.72 -22.56 -27.21
N GLU A 362 3.16 -21.29 -27.17
CA GLU A 362 4.33 -20.83 -27.93
C GLU A 362 5.48 -20.42 -27.00
N TYR A 363 6.71 -20.49 -27.51
CA TYR A 363 7.91 -19.95 -26.84
C TYR A 363 8.15 -18.55 -27.36
N VAL A 364 8.06 -17.56 -26.46
CA VAL A 364 8.08 -16.14 -26.78
C VAL A 364 9.05 -15.37 -25.89
N ASP A 365 9.45 -14.16 -26.30
CA ASP A 365 9.99 -13.18 -25.36
C ASP A 365 8.87 -12.76 -24.41
N MET A 366 9.05 -13.08 -23.12
CA MET A 366 8.00 -12.89 -22.10
C MET A 366 7.74 -11.40 -21.84
N VAL A 367 8.80 -10.58 -21.88
CA VAL A 367 8.67 -9.13 -21.61
C VAL A 367 7.95 -8.45 -22.78
N GLU A 368 8.33 -8.74 -24.01
CA GLU A 368 7.67 -8.19 -25.20
C GLU A 368 6.21 -8.65 -25.30
N SER A 369 5.95 -9.91 -24.96
CA SER A 369 4.60 -10.48 -24.93
C SER A 369 3.73 -10.00 -23.77
N GLY A 370 4.29 -9.17 -22.86
CA GLY A 370 3.56 -8.63 -21.71
C GLY A 370 3.39 -9.62 -20.56
N ILE A 371 4.02 -10.79 -20.58
CA ILE A 371 3.98 -11.77 -19.49
C ILE A 371 5.08 -11.46 -18.50
N LEU A 372 4.77 -10.65 -17.51
CA LEU A 372 5.70 -9.98 -16.61
C LEU A 372 5.42 -10.36 -15.16
N ASP A 373 6.50 -10.58 -14.37
CA ASP A 373 6.42 -10.73 -12.92
C ASP A 373 7.20 -9.62 -12.23
N PRO A 374 6.69 -9.04 -11.12
CA PRO A 374 7.48 -8.12 -10.29
C PRO A 374 8.63 -8.87 -9.61
N VAL A 375 9.85 -8.33 -9.71
CA VAL A 375 11.04 -8.93 -9.07
C VAL A 375 10.85 -9.09 -7.57
N LYS A 376 10.29 -8.08 -6.91
CA LYS A 376 10.03 -8.08 -5.47
C LYS A 376 9.16 -9.26 -5.05
N VAL A 377 8.09 -9.56 -5.80
CA VAL A 377 7.20 -10.69 -5.53
C VAL A 377 7.94 -12.01 -5.70
N THR A 378 8.59 -12.19 -6.85
CA THR A 378 9.28 -13.43 -7.21
C THR A 378 10.40 -13.76 -6.21
N ARG A 379 11.28 -12.79 -5.90
CA ARG A 379 12.37 -13.04 -4.94
C ARG A 379 11.86 -13.29 -3.51
N SER A 380 10.81 -12.55 -3.08
CA SER A 380 10.25 -12.71 -1.74
C SER A 380 9.59 -14.06 -1.55
N ALA A 381 8.89 -14.56 -2.57
CA ALA A 381 8.31 -15.90 -2.56
C ALA A 381 9.39 -16.97 -2.34
N LEU A 382 10.49 -16.89 -3.09
CA LEU A 382 11.61 -17.84 -2.95
C LEU A 382 12.29 -17.72 -1.56
N GLN A 383 12.53 -16.51 -1.07
CA GLN A 383 13.16 -16.29 0.23
C GLN A 383 12.29 -16.80 1.38
N ASN A 384 10.99 -16.50 1.35
CA ASN A 384 10.04 -16.93 2.39
C ASN A 384 9.87 -18.46 2.38
N ALA A 385 9.72 -19.07 1.19
CA ALA A 385 9.64 -20.51 1.06
C ALA A 385 10.90 -21.20 1.60
N THR A 386 12.08 -20.68 1.30
CA THR A 386 13.36 -21.21 1.80
C THR A 386 13.45 -21.04 3.31
N SER A 387 13.06 -19.90 3.86
CA SER A 387 13.06 -19.65 5.30
C SER A 387 12.22 -20.70 6.07
N VAL A 388 11.02 -20.98 5.57
CA VAL A 388 10.14 -21.99 6.17
C VAL A 388 10.70 -23.40 5.98
N ALA A 389 11.24 -23.72 4.81
CA ALA A 389 11.77 -25.06 4.53
C ALA A 389 13.07 -25.39 5.28
N SER A 390 13.79 -24.37 5.77
CA SER A 390 15.06 -24.54 6.52
C SER A 390 14.87 -24.61 8.02
N THR A 391 13.68 -24.36 8.55
CA THR A 391 13.28 -24.54 9.96
C THR A 391 12.69 -25.91 10.21
#